data_a23bb155c68a6b68f2f13572ea9ff33a
#
_entry.id   a23bb155c68a6b68f2f13572ea9ff33a
#
_cell.length_a   1.000
_cell.length_b   1.000
_cell.length_c   1.000
_cell.angle_alpha   90.00
_cell.angle_beta   90.00
_cell.angle_gamma   90.00
#
_symmetry.space_group_name_H-M   'P 1'
#
loop_
_entity.id
_entity.type
_entity.pdbx_description
1 polymer ?
#
loop_
_entity_poly.entity_id
_entity_poly.type
_entity_poly.pdbx_seq_one_letter_code
_entity_poly.pdbx_strand_id
1 'polypeptide(L)'
;MDQSIKFDLDLIHRYNQSGPRYTSYPTALELHEGFSDADYRSHITQSNTLGGPLSLYFHIPFCDTVCFYCACNKIITNNRAHAVPYLENLCKEIAMVGDLFDHSRVVNQLHWGGGTPTFLNHQQMTQLMAVTRKHFQLRDDDQGEYSVEVDPRETHSETIRELRELGFNRISLGLQDFDPAVQKAVNRIQSKQQTFAVLEAARNHGFRSTNVDLIYGLPLQTVATFANTLDQVLEYAPDRFSIFNYAHLPSRFKTQRQIHEADLPPAEVRLDILQMFGNKLTEAGYVYIGMDHFAKPNDELAIAQREGKLYRNFQGYSTHSDCDLVGLGITSIGRVGDAYIQNVKELDQYDALISRGQLPVYKGVDLNEDDKIRREVITQLICHFRLDFPSIEQQFSIQFADYFANELVNLGGMQNDGLLDLSDNSIQVHVAGRLLIRNICMVFDKYLTQKQQQFSKVI
;
A
#
# COMPACT_ATOMS: atom_id res chain seq x y z
N MET A 1 -7.29 -1.82 23.87
CA MET A 1 -7.63 -3.06 23.13
C MET A 1 -6.43 -3.97 23.16
N ASP A 2 -6.62 -5.27 23.37
CA ASP A 2 -5.55 -6.26 23.18
C ASP A 2 -5.12 -6.21 21.72
N GLN A 3 -3.83 -5.96 21.45
CA GLN A 3 -3.26 -5.83 20.10
C GLN A 3 -2.49 -7.09 19.67
N SER A 4 -2.67 -8.18 20.41
CA SER A 4 -2.08 -9.49 20.09
C SER A 4 -2.71 -10.12 18.83
N ILE A 5 -1.98 -11.05 18.25
CA ILE A 5 -2.47 -11.97 17.20
C ILE A 5 -2.40 -13.38 17.74
N LYS A 6 -3.33 -14.22 17.35
CA LYS A 6 -3.33 -15.65 17.70
C LYS A 6 -3.23 -16.48 16.44
N PHE A 7 -2.26 -17.37 16.41
CA PHE A 7 -2.13 -18.36 15.34
C PHE A 7 -2.94 -19.60 15.70
N ASP A 8 -3.91 -19.91 14.86
CA ASP A 8 -4.72 -21.12 14.93
C ASP A 8 -4.67 -21.79 13.56
N LEU A 9 -3.82 -22.82 13.45
CA LEU A 9 -3.53 -23.49 12.17
C LEU A 9 -4.78 -24.13 11.57
N ASP A 10 -5.68 -24.69 12.38
CA ASP A 10 -6.91 -25.32 11.89
C ASP A 10 -7.83 -24.28 11.25
N LEU A 11 -7.97 -23.11 11.89
CA LEU A 11 -8.74 -22.00 11.33
C LEU A 11 -8.07 -21.42 10.06
N ILE A 12 -6.75 -21.25 10.08
CA ILE A 12 -6.00 -20.78 8.92
C ILE A 12 -6.20 -21.73 7.73
N HIS A 13 -6.07 -23.05 7.93
CA HIS A 13 -6.31 -24.02 6.86
C HIS A 13 -7.75 -23.99 6.35
N ARG A 14 -8.74 -23.89 7.25
CA ARG A 14 -10.16 -23.84 6.90
C ARG A 14 -10.50 -22.62 6.04
N TYR A 15 -9.91 -21.46 6.34
CA TYR A 15 -10.18 -20.20 5.68
C TYR A 15 -9.15 -19.79 4.62
N ASN A 16 -8.20 -20.68 4.27
CA ASN A 16 -7.17 -20.39 3.26
C ASN A 16 -7.74 -20.48 1.83
N GLN A 17 -8.38 -19.41 1.44
CA GLN A 17 -8.95 -19.22 0.10
C GLN A 17 -8.34 -18.00 -0.61
N SER A 18 -8.60 -17.84 -1.91
CA SER A 18 -8.19 -16.65 -2.66
C SER A 18 -9.12 -15.48 -2.35
N GLY A 19 -8.55 -14.28 -2.19
CA GLY A 19 -9.34 -13.09 -1.91
C GLY A 19 -8.57 -11.78 -2.07
N PRO A 20 -9.29 -10.65 -2.22
CA PRO A 20 -8.69 -9.33 -2.38
C PRO A 20 -7.88 -8.89 -1.17
N ARG A 21 -6.92 -7.99 -1.39
CA ARG A 21 -6.20 -7.31 -0.30
C ARG A 21 -6.92 -6.07 0.23
N TYR A 22 -8.03 -5.70 -0.39
CA TYR A 22 -8.84 -4.51 -0.06
C TYR A 22 -8.02 -3.24 0.17
N THR A 23 -7.14 -2.93 -0.78
CA THR A 23 -6.53 -1.60 -0.92
C THR A 23 -7.50 -0.58 -1.50
N SER A 24 -8.65 -1.03 -1.93
CA SER A 24 -9.83 -0.26 -2.34
C SER A 24 -11.06 -1.17 -2.31
N TYR A 25 -12.23 -0.59 -2.28
CA TYR A 25 -13.49 -1.24 -2.60
C TYR A 25 -14.39 -0.27 -3.38
N PRO A 26 -14.88 -0.66 -4.55
CA PRO A 26 -14.55 -1.87 -5.32
C PRO A 26 -13.05 -2.02 -5.58
N THR A 27 -12.60 -3.27 -5.85
CA THR A 27 -11.18 -3.53 -6.12
C THR A 27 -10.77 -3.01 -7.50
N ALA A 28 -9.45 -2.87 -7.76
CA ALA A 28 -8.94 -2.42 -9.04
C ALA A 28 -9.35 -3.31 -10.25
N LEU A 29 -9.91 -4.51 -10.01
CA LEU A 29 -10.47 -5.38 -11.06
C LEU A 29 -11.80 -4.84 -11.62
N GLU A 30 -12.44 -3.93 -10.91
CA GLU A 30 -13.70 -3.30 -11.35
C GLU A 30 -13.48 -2.05 -12.21
N LEU A 31 -12.26 -1.53 -12.30
CA LEU A 31 -11.93 -0.41 -13.17
C LEU A 31 -12.09 -0.81 -14.64
N HIS A 32 -12.79 -0.01 -15.44
CA HIS A 32 -13.09 -0.27 -16.84
C HIS A 32 -12.62 0.86 -17.77
N GLU A 33 -12.40 0.54 -19.03
CA GLU A 33 -11.86 1.47 -20.05
C GLU A 33 -12.90 2.49 -20.55
N GLY A 34 -14.15 2.37 -20.13
CA GLY A 34 -15.19 3.35 -20.46
C GLY A 34 -15.11 4.67 -19.70
N PHE A 35 -14.25 4.75 -18.67
CA PHE A 35 -13.99 5.96 -17.91
C PHE A 35 -12.97 6.84 -18.65
N SER A 36 -13.26 8.12 -18.81
CA SER A 36 -12.51 9.03 -19.69
C SER A 36 -11.83 10.18 -18.93
N ASP A 37 -10.98 10.95 -19.63
CA ASP A 37 -10.43 12.25 -19.17
C ASP A 37 -11.56 13.22 -18.75
N ALA A 38 -12.66 13.27 -19.50
CA ALA A 38 -13.78 14.14 -19.18
C ALA A 38 -14.48 13.74 -17.86
N ASP A 39 -14.61 12.44 -17.60
CA ASP A 39 -15.17 11.94 -16.34
C ASP A 39 -14.26 12.32 -15.17
N TYR A 40 -12.94 12.14 -15.32
CA TYR A 40 -11.99 12.53 -14.29
C TYR A 40 -12.06 14.03 -13.97
N ARG A 41 -12.10 14.91 -14.99
CA ARG A 41 -12.27 16.36 -14.82
C ARG A 41 -13.57 16.71 -14.10
N SER A 42 -14.65 16.00 -14.40
CA SER A 42 -15.94 16.18 -13.73
C SER A 42 -15.83 15.86 -12.24
N HIS A 43 -15.20 14.74 -11.88
CA HIS A 43 -14.95 14.37 -10.48
C HIS A 43 -14.07 15.36 -9.74
N ILE A 44 -13.02 15.89 -10.38
CA ILE A 44 -12.19 16.94 -9.77
C ILE A 44 -13.04 18.20 -9.50
N THR A 45 -13.82 18.63 -10.48
CA THR A 45 -14.70 19.80 -10.32
C THR A 45 -15.69 19.63 -9.17
N GLN A 46 -16.29 18.44 -9.08
CA GLN A 46 -17.22 18.10 -8.01
C GLN A 46 -16.53 18.04 -6.64
N SER A 47 -15.34 17.42 -6.59
CA SER A 47 -14.54 17.34 -5.36
C SER A 47 -14.08 18.71 -4.88
N ASN A 48 -13.77 19.65 -5.77
CA ASN A 48 -13.44 21.03 -5.38
C ASN A 48 -14.58 21.72 -4.63
N THR A 49 -15.83 21.40 -4.92
CA THR A 49 -16.98 21.97 -4.20
C THR A 49 -17.11 21.41 -2.78
N LEU A 50 -16.63 20.21 -2.55
CA LEU A 50 -16.62 19.57 -1.22
C LEU A 50 -15.41 20.04 -0.40
N GLY A 51 -14.31 20.40 -1.07
CA GLY A 51 -13.05 20.77 -0.42
C GLY A 51 -12.32 19.56 0.17
N GLY A 52 -11.52 19.81 1.21
CA GLY A 52 -10.71 18.79 1.85
C GLY A 52 -9.28 18.74 1.32
N PRO A 53 -8.35 18.09 2.06
CA PRO A 53 -6.95 18.03 1.70
C PRO A 53 -6.69 17.04 0.56
N LEU A 54 -5.46 17.07 0.04
CA LEU A 54 -5.00 16.19 -1.03
C LEU A 54 -3.91 15.23 -0.52
N SER A 55 -3.86 14.06 -1.13
CA SER A 55 -2.76 13.10 -1.08
C SER A 55 -2.22 12.92 -2.49
N LEU A 56 -0.92 13.08 -2.71
CA LEU A 56 -0.30 12.92 -4.02
C LEU A 56 0.53 11.64 -4.06
N TYR A 57 0.34 10.82 -5.08
CA TYR A 57 1.18 9.67 -5.38
C TYR A 57 1.90 9.86 -6.71
N PHE A 58 3.22 9.71 -6.70
CA PHE A 58 4.04 9.76 -7.91
C PHE A 58 4.63 8.39 -8.20
N HIS A 59 4.34 7.89 -9.39
CA HIS A 59 4.94 6.64 -9.85
C HIS A 59 6.22 6.94 -10.65
N ILE A 60 7.37 6.52 -10.11
CA ILE A 60 8.68 6.64 -10.77
C ILE A 60 9.13 5.25 -11.16
N PRO A 61 9.00 4.85 -12.46
CA PRO A 61 9.05 3.45 -12.85
C PRO A 61 10.46 2.87 -12.99
N PHE A 62 11.52 3.63 -12.81
CA PHE A 62 12.88 3.20 -13.13
C PHE A 62 13.55 2.41 -12.01
N CYS A 63 14.32 1.36 -12.40
CA CYS A 63 15.21 0.61 -11.52
C CYS A 63 16.48 0.25 -12.30
N ASP A 64 17.64 0.28 -11.63
CA ASP A 64 18.91 -0.14 -12.23
C ASP A 64 18.98 -1.65 -12.44
N THR A 65 18.41 -2.42 -11.51
CA THR A 65 18.49 -3.88 -11.49
C THR A 65 17.12 -4.51 -11.29
N VAL A 66 16.87 -5.59 -12.02
CA VAL A 66 15.63 -6.36 -11.88
C VAL A 66 15.66 -7.26 -10.65
N CYS A 67 14.69 -7.13 -9.75
CA CYS A 67 14.43 -8.12 -8.72
C CYS A 67 13.41 -9.14 -9.25
N PHE A 68 13.73 -10.44 -9.17
CA PHE A 68 12.91 -11.48 -9.83
C PHE A 68 11.51 -11.63 -9.21
N TYR A 69 11.34 -11.34 -7.93
CA TYR A 69 10.04 -11.39 -7.25
C TYR A 69 9.09 -10.24 -7.62
N CYS A 70 9.63 -9.13 -8.16
CA CYS A 70 8.92 -7.85 -8.23
C CYS A 70 7.77 -7.86 -9.23
N ALA A 71 6.59 -7.45 -8.76
CA ALA A 71 5.34 -7.32 -9.52
C ALA A 71 5.02 -5.87 -9.95
N CYS A 72 5.82 -4.88 -9.55
CA CYS A 72 5.59 -3.47 -9.89
C CYS A 72 5.72 -3.23 -11.39
N ASN A 73 5.01 -2.22 -11.92
CA ASN A 73 5.28 -1.70 -13.24
C ASN A 73 6.60 -0.93 -13.21
N LYS A 74 7.60 -1.44 -13.93
CA LYS A 74 8.96 -0.93 -13.85
C LYS A 74 9.68 -1.02 -15.19
N ILE A 75 10.65 -0.13 -15.33
CA ILE A 75 11.55 -0.05 -16.49
C ILE A 75 12.96 -0.29 -15.97
N ILE A 76 13.56 -1.41 -16.41
CA ILE A 76 14.91 -1.76 -16.00
C ILE A 76 15.91 -1.11 -16.95
N THR A 77 16.70 -0.19 -16.42
CA THR A 77 17.76 0.50 -17.17
C THR A 77 18.77 1.12 -16.22
N ASN A 78 20.04 1.05 -16.57
CA ASN A 78 21.11 1.81 -15.89
C ASN A 78 21.43 3.15 -16.61
N ASN A 79 20.77 3.42 -17.73
CA ASN A 79 20.90 4.68 -18.45
C ASN A 79 19.95 5.74 -17.84
N ARG A 80 20.48 6.62 -17.00
CA ARG A 80 19.74 7.70 -16.34
C ARG A 80 19.07 8.67 -17.31
N ALA A 81 19.55 8.76 -18.56
CA ALA A 81 18.93 9.62 -19.56
C ALA A 81 17.51 9.20 -19.95
N HIS A 82 17.13 7.93 -19.74
CA HIS A 82 15.77 7.46 -20.00
C HIS A 82 14.72 8.10 -19.08
N ALA A 83 15.13 8.60 -17.90
CA ALA A 83 14.21 9.30 -17.01
C ALA A 83 13.88 10.72 -17.47
N VAL A 84 14.70 11.35 -18.32
CA VAL A 84 14.53 12.76 -18.72
C VAL A 84 13.19 13.00 -19.41
N PRO A 85 12.85 12.30 -20.52
CA PRO A 85 11.57 12.53 -21.20
C PRO A 85 10.37 12.18 -20.32
N TYR A 86 10.49 11.14 -19.49
CA TYR A 86 9.45 10.78 -18.55
C TYR A 86 9.20 11.89 -17.51
N LEU A 87 10.27 12.44 -16.93
CA LEU A 87 10.20 13.52 -15.96
C LEU A 87 9.58 14.79 -16.57
N GLU A 88 9.95 15.14 -17.82
CA GLU A 88 9.36 16.25 -18.55
C GLU A 88 7.83 16.08 -18.70
N ASN A 89 7.38 14.89 -19.06
CA ASN A 89 5.97 14.60 -19.21
C ASN A 89 5.25 14.51 -17.85
N LEU A 90 5.89 13.97 -16.81
CA LEU A 90 5.35 13.97 -15.45
C LEU A 90 5.16 15.42 -14.94
N CYS A 91 6.12 16.31 -15.21
CA CYS A 91 5.98 17.73 -14.87
C CYS A 91 4.80 18.40 -15.60
N LYS A 92 4.54 18.04 -16.86
CA LYS A 92 3.36 18.52 -17.61
C LYS A 92 2.06 17.98 -17.01
N GLU A 93 2.02 16.67 -16.66
CA GLU A 93 0.85 16.08 -15.99
C GLU A 93 0.55 16.77 -14.67
N ILE A 94 1.59 17.02 -13.84
CA ILE A 94 1.45 17.77 -12.58
C ILE A 94 0.81 19.13 -12.81
N ALA A 95 1.26 19.88 -13.83
CA ALA A 95 0.68 21.16 -14.18
C ALA A 95 -0.79 21.01 -14.62
N MET A 96 -1.07 20.10 -15.56
CA MET A 96 -2.41 19.88 -16.07
C MET A 96 -3.41 19.45 -14.97
N VAL A 97 -2.99 18.56 -14.09
CA VAL A 97 -3.84 18.06 -13.00
C VAL A 97 -3.96 19.09 -11.89
N GLY A 98 -2.84 19.71 -11.49
CA GLY A 98 -2.79 20.71 -10.43
C GLY A 98 -3.65 21.93 -10.74
N ASP A 99 -3.65 22.39 -12.00
CA ASP A 99 -4.46 23.54 -12.43
C ASP A 99 -5.99 23.25 -12.43
N LEU A 100 -6.40 21.96 -12.29
CA LEU A 100 -7.80 21.59 -12.16
C LEU A 100 -8.28 21.60 -10.70
N PHE A 101 -7.39 21.41 -9.74
CA PHE A 101 -7.73 21.45 -8.32
C PHE A 101 -7.75 22.87 -7.79
N ASP A 102 -8.60 23.11 -6.79
CA ASP A 102 -8.58 24.38 -6.05
C ASP A 102 -7.24 24.54 -5.33
N HIS A 103 -6.49 25.59 -5.65
CA HIS A 103 -5.18 25.87 -5.09
C HIS A 103 -5.16 26.14 -3.58
N SER A 104 -6.32 26.34 -2.94
CA SER A 104 -6.43 26.44 -1.49
C SER A 104 -6.38 25.07 -0.77
N ARG A 105 -6.50 23.97 -1.51
CA ARG A 105 -6.48 22.61 -0.96
C ARG A 105 -5.05 22.19 -0.63
N VAL A 106 -4.81 21.98 0.66
CA VAL A 106 -3.48 21.65 1.18
C VAL A 106 -3.15 20.17 0.93
N VAL A 107 -1.93 19.89 0.49
CA VAL A 107 -1.41 18.53 0.37
C VAL A 107 -0.94 18.04 1.74
N ASN A 108 -1.72 17.17 2.39
CA ASN A 108 -1.36 16.57 3.67
C ASN A 108 -0.47 15.33 3.51
N GLN A 109 -0.57 14.63 2.38
CA GLN A 109 0.27 13.47 2.08
C GLN A 109 0.92 13.61 0.71
N LEU A 110 2.16 13.14 0.61
CA LEU A 110 2.90 12.99 -0.65
C LEU A 110 3.72 11.70 -0.59
N HIS A 111 3.64 10.90 -1.63
CA HIS A 111 4.39 9.65 -1.71
C HIS A 111 5.06 9.49 -3.08
N TRP A 112 6.37 9.24 -3.07
CA TRP A 112 7.11 8.80 -4.26
C TRP A 112 7.38 7.30 -4.16
N GLY A 113 6.90 6.54 -5.16
CA GLY A 113 7.05 5.09 -5.19
C GLY A 113 7.15 4.53 -6.61
N GLY A 114 7.01 3.21 -6.72
CA GLY A 114 6.89 2.50 -8.00
C GLY A 114 8.04 1.57 -8.34
N GLY A 115 9.05 2.04 -9.05
CA GLY A 115 10.34 1.36 -9.26
C GLY A 115 11.30 1.73 -8.13
N THR A 116 12.15 2.71 -8.38
CA THR A 116 13.08 3.28 -7.39
C THR A 116 13.11 4.80 -7.57
N PRO A 117 12.43 5.59 -6.73
CA PRO A 117 12.41 7.05 -6.87
C PRO A 117 13.80 7.71 -6.86
N THR A 118 14.75 7.15 -6.11
CA THR A 118 16.15 7.60 -6.07
C THR A 118 16.96 7.22 -7.33
N PHE A 119 16.30 6.63 -8.36
CA PHE A 119 16.84 6.59 -9.70
C PHE A 119 17.03 7.99 -10.28
N LEU A 120 16.20 8.95 -9.89
CA LEU A 120 16.36 10.36 -10.23
C LEU A 120 17.57 10.94 -9.47
N ASN A 121 18.37 11.75 -10.16
CA ASN A 121 19.44 12.49 -9.49
C ASN A 121 18.88 13.70 -8.72
N HIS A 122 19.72 14.34 -7.90
CA HIS A 122 19.34 15.47 -7.07
C HIS A 122 18.64 16.60 -7.85
N GLN A 123 19.20 17.00 -9.02
CA GLN A 123 18.62 18.04 -9.85
C GLN A 123 17.21 17.67 -10.35
N GLN A 124 17.02 16.44 -10.76
CA GLN A 124 15.73 15.90 -11.21
C GLN A 124 14.71 15.83 -10.08
N MET A 125 15.12 15.38 -8.89
CA MET A 125 14.27 15.36 -7.69
C MET A 125 13.87 16.77 -7.28
N THR A 126 14.80 17.72 -7.31
CA THR A 126 14.55 19.15 -7.02
C THR A 126 13.57 19.75 -8.03
N GLN A 127 13.75 19.47 -9.32
CA GLN A 127 12.85 19.92 -10.38
C GLN A 127 11.43 19.39 -10.16
N LEU A 128 11.28 18.08 -9.88
CA LEU A 128 9.98 17.45 -9.65
C LEU A 128 9.27 18.08 -8.46
N MET A 129 9.98 18.27 -7.34
CA MET A 129 9.40 18.89 -6.14
C MET A 129 9.05 20.36 -6.37
N ALA A 130 9.88 21.10 -7.10
CA ALA A 130 9.61 22.51 -7.43
C ALA A 130 8.36 22.68 -8.30
N VAL A 131 8.17 21.81 -9.31
CA VAL A 131 6.95 21.81 -10.13
C VAL A 131 5.73 21.41 -9.29
N THR A 132 5.88 20.41 -8.42
CA THR A 132 4.80 20.03 -7.51
C THR A 132 4.37 21.20 -6.62
N ARG A 133 5.31 21.91 -5.98
CA ARG A 133 5.03 23.08 -5.13
C ARG A 133 4.41 24.25 -5.90
N LYS A 134 4.69 24.34 -7.19
CA LYS A 134 4.12 25.39 -8.04
C LYS A 134 2.63 25.19 -8.31
N HIS A 135 2.18 23.94 -8.45
CA HIS A 135 0.81 23.60 -8.87
C HIS A 135 -0.05 23.02 -7.74
N PHE A 136 0.55 22.67 -6.60
CA PHE A 136 -0.14 22.15 -5.42
C PHE A 136 0.37 22.87 -4.15
N GLN A 137 -0.53 23.13 -3.21
CA GLN A 137 -0.18 23.75 -1.93
C GLN A 137 0.41 22.69 -0.97
N LEU A 138 1.72 22.49 -1.01
CA LEU A 138 2.42 21.65 -0.06
C LEU A 138 2.60 22.34 1.30
N ARG A 139 2.66 21.55 2.37
CA ARG A 139 2.98 22.05 3.72
C ARG A 139 4.48 22.33 3.86
N ASP A 140 4.80 23.43 4.54
CA ASP A 140 6.17 23.84 4.86
C ASP A 140 6.48 23.71 6.36
N ASP A 141 5.48 23.30 7.18
CA ASP A 141 5.57 23.19 8.64
C ASP A 141 6.05 21.80 9.11
N ASP A 142 6.49 20.94 8.19
CA ASP A 142 6.88 19.55 8.43
C ASP A 142 5.75 18.68 9.04
N GLN A 143 4.49 19.12 9.02
CA GLN A 143 3.34 18.36 9.52
C GLN A 143 2.72 17.47 8.44
N GLY A 144 3.06 17.70 7.17
CA GLY A 144 2.66 16.78 6.08
C GLY A 144 3.29 15.40 6.24
N GLU A 145 2.61 14.38 5.76
CA GLU A 145 3.13 12.99 5.69
C GLU A 145 3.76 12.78 4.31
N TYR A 146 5.05 13.13 4.18
CA TYR A 146 5.77 13.05 2.92
C TYR A 146 6.75 11.88 2.95
N SER A 147 6.47 10.85 2.16
CA SER A 147 7.17 9.57 2.18
C SER A 147 7.80 9.22 0.84
N VAL A 148 8.89 8.46 0.89
CA VAL A 148 9.61 7.98 -0.28
C VAL A 148 10.06 6.54 -0.11
N GLU A 149 9.88 5.74 -1.16
CA GLU A 149 10.45 4.39 -1.25
C GLU A 149 11.90 4.47 -1.72
N VAL A 150 12.80 3.74 -1.04
CA VAL A 150 14.22 3.71 -1.39
C VAL A 150 14.74 2.28 -1.52
N ASP A 151 15.68 2.11 -2.44
CA ASP A 151 16.49 0.91 -2.55
C ASP A 151 17.86 1.19 -1.92
N PRO A 152 18.25 0.46 -0.86
CA PRO A 152 19.52 0.72 -0.17
C PRO A 152 20.76 0.45 -1.04
N ARG A 153 20.60 -0.27 -2.16
CA ARG A 153 21.69 -0.54 -3.10
C ARG A 153 22.11 0.70 -3.89
N GLU A 154 21.16 1.62 -4.07
CA GLU A 154 21.29 2.81 -4.93
C GLU A 154 21.14 4.13 -4.14
N THR A 155 21.03 4.04 -2.80
CA THR A 155 20.79 5.19 -1.94
C THR A 155 21.94 5.35 -0.95
N HIS A 156 22.45 6.56 -0.84
CA HIS A 156 23.54 6.91 0.06
C HIS A 156 23.09 7.98 1.08
N SER A 157 23.92 8.20 2.12
CA SER A 157 23.60 9.19 3.17
C SER A 157 23.35 10.59 2.61
N GLU A 158 24.05 10.98 1.55
CA GLU A 158 23.85 12.25 0.87
C GLU A 158 22.45 12.35 0.23
N THR A 159 22.02 11.28 -0.45
CA THR A 159 20.67 11.22 -1.04
C THR A 159 19.58 11.34 0.05
N ILE A 160 19.80 10.73 1.22
CA ILE A 160 18.87 10.85 2.36
C ILE A 160 18.78 12.29 2.85
N ARG A 161 19.94 12.99 2.96
CA ARG A 161 19.99 14.42 3.30
C ARG A 161 19.19 15.25 2.28
N GLU A 162 19.44 15.03 0.99
CA GLU A 162 18.74 15.72 -0.11
C GLU A 162 17.22 15.50 -0.08
N LEU A 163 16.76 14.25 0.14
CA LEU A 163 15.34 13.95 0.30
C LEU A 163 14.73 14.69 1.50
N ARG A 164 15.47 14.77 2.62
CA ARG A 164 15.00 15.53 3.79
C ARG A 164 14.88 17.04 3.49
N GLU A 165 15.82 17.61 2.77
CA GLU A 165 15.81 19.02 2.34
C GLU A 165 14.65 19.33 1.38
N LEU A 166 14.24 18.33 0.56
CA LEU A 166 13.05 18.45 -0.29
C LEU A 166 11.73 18.39 0.51
N GLY A 167 11.78 18.02 1.79
CA GLY A 167 10.63 17.98 2.69
C GLY A 167 10.12 16.58 3.03
N PHE A 168 10.76 15.51 2.55
CA PHE A 168 10.41 14.16 2.95
C PHE A 168 10.75 13.93 4.42
N ASN A 169 9.85 13.29 5.15
CA ASN A 169 10.01 13.02 6.57
C ASN A 169 9.64 11.58 6.96
N ARG A 170 9.34 10.74 5.98
CA ARG A 170 9.16 9.29 6.12
C ARG A 170 9.86 8.57 4.99
N ILE A 171 10.43 7.40 5.32
CA ILE A 171 11.15 6.56 4.36
C ILE A 171 10.69 5.12 4.47
N SER A 172 10.46 4.47 3.34
CA SER A 172 10.26 3.02 3.25
C SER A 172 11.45 2.39 2.55
N LEU A 173 12.10 1.45 3.22
CA LEU A 173 13.32 0.81 2.75
C LEU A 173 13.04 -0.64 2.35
N GLY A 174 13.23 -0.96 1.07
CA GLY A 174 13.12 -2.32 0.57
C GLY A 174 14.33 -3.17 0.98
N LEU A 175 14.24 -3.90 2.10
CA LEU A 175 15.28 -4.83 2.55
C LEU A 175 15.05 -6.24 2.01
N GLN A 176 13.85 -6.76 2.16
CA GLN A 176 13.31 -8.05 1.74
C GLN A 176 13.89 -9.24 2.52
N ASP A 177 15.18 -9.51 2.46
CA ASP A 177 15.87 -10.57 3.19
C ASP A 177 17.39 -10.30 3.24
N PHE A 178 18.05 -10.77 4.29
CA PHE A 178 19.51 -10.71 4.43
C PHE A 178 20.24 -12.02 4.13
N ASP A 179 19.53 -13.15 3.99
CA ASP A 179 20.17 -14.43 3.66
C ASP A 179 20.81 -14.37 2.26
N PRO A 180 22.11 -14.66 2.12
CA PRO A 180 22.80 -14.53 0.83
C PRO A 180 22.26 -15.47 -0.26
N ALA A 181 21.77 -16.66 0.10
CA ALA A 181 21.22 -17.61 -0.86
C ALA A 181 19.87 -17.11 -1.39
N VAL A 182 19.01 -16.58 -0.50
CA VAL A 182 17.75 -15.95 -0.85
C VAL A 182 17.99 -14.73 -1.74
N GLN A 183 18.89 -13.81 -1.34
CA GLN A 183 19.23 -12.61 -2.13
C GLN A 183 19.69 -12.96 -3.55
N LYS A 184 20.54 -14.00 -3.68
CA LYS A 184 21.01 -14.48 -4.97
C LYS A 184 19.88 -15.07 -5.81
N ALA A 185 18.99 -15.85 -5.20
CA ALA A 185 17.87 -16.50 -5.88
C ALA A 185 16.84 -15.48 -6.43
N VAL A 186 16.73 -14.32 -5.79
CA VAL A 186 15.80 -13.24 -6.22
C VAL A 186 16.51 -12.08 -6.92
N ASN A 187 17.82 -12.18 -7.20
CA ASN A 187 18.63 -11.13 -7.82
C ASN A 187 18.57 -9.78 -7.08
N ARG A 188 18.63 -9.84 -5.74
CA ARG A 188 18.68 -8.63 -4.91
C ARG A 188 19.78 -8.75 -3.84
N ILE A 189 21.03 -8.55 -4.28
CA ILE A 189 22.19 -8.64 -3.41
C ILE A 189 22.45 -7.27 -2.79
N GLN A 190 22.36 -7.20 -1.46
CA GLN A 190 22.64 -6.00 -0.68
C GLN A 190 23.30 -6.35 0.64
N SER A 191 24.26 -5.55 1.07
CA SER A 191 24.94 -5.77 2.34
C SER A 191 24.13 -5.22 3.53
N LYS A 192 24.26 -5.86 4.68
CA LYS A 192 23.74 -5.35 5.96
C LYS A 192 24.28 -3.94 6.24
N GLN A 193 25.58 -3.74 6.05
CA GLN A 193 26.23 -2.45 6.30
C GLN A 193 25.62 -1.32 5.47
N GLN A 194 25.41 -1.54 4.18
CA GLN A 194 24.81 -0.56 3.28
C GLN A 194 23.37 -0.23 3.69
N THR A 195 22.58 -1.27 3.99
CA THR A 195 21.18 -1.12 4.40
C THR A 195 21.06 -0.31 5.69
N PHE A 196 21.84 -0.63 6.71
CA PHE A 196 21.79 0.10 7.98
C PHE A 196 22.37 1.50 7.89
N ALA A 197 23.36 1.75 7.02
CA ALA A 197 23.86 3.10 6.78
C ALA A 197 22.76 4.05 6.25
N VAL A 198 21.87 3.56 5.39
CA VAL A 198 20.72 4.34 4.89
C VAL A 198 19.72 4.63 6.01
N LEU A 199 19.37 3.63 6.82
CA LEU A 199 18.46 3.81 7.96
C LEU A 199 19.04 4.75 9.02
N GLU A 200 20.34 4.64 9.32
CA GLU A 200 21.04 5.52 10.25
C GLU A 200 21.08 6.96 9.72
N ALA A 201 21.34 7.14 8.42
CA ALA A 201 21.26 8.45 7.77
C ALA A 201 19.87 9.06 7.90
N ALA A 202 18.79 8.28 7.68
CA ALA A 202 17.42 8.75 7.86
C ALA A 202 17.17 9.24 9.30
N ARG A 203 17.62 8.50 10.30
CA ARG A 203 17.51 8.89 11.71
C ARG A 203 18.30 10.17 12.02
N ASN A 204 19.55 10.25 11.53
CA ASN A 204 20.44 11.38 11.76
C ASN A 204 19.94 12.68 11.08
N HIS A 205 19.29 12.56 9.94
CA HIS A 205 18.68 13.70 9.24
C HIS A 205 17.25 14.02 9.70
N GLY A 206 16.74 13.35 10.73
CA GLY A 206 15.46 13.69 11.36
C GLY A 206 14.23 13.24 10.57
N PHE A 207 14.30 12.11 9.87
CA PHE A 207 13.11 11.43 9.40
C PHE A 207 12.29 10.95 10.61
N ARG A 208 10.99 11.17 10.58
CA ARG A 208 10.07 10.88 11.70
C ARG A 208 9.67 9.42 11.80
N SER A 209 9.65 8.72 10.66
CA SER A 209 9.30 7.30 10.60
C SER A 209 10.15 6.59 9.55
N THR A 210 10.65 5.43 9.95
CA THR A 210 11.37 4.50 9.08
C THR A 210 10.59 3.20 8.98
N ASN A 211 10.22 2.80 7.77
CA ASN A 211 9.60 1.52 7.49
C ASN A 211 10.61 0.58 6.82
N VAL A 212 10.59 -0.69 7.19
CA VAL A 212 11.38 -1.74 6.54
C VAL A 212 10.44 -2.74 5.90
N ASP A 213 10.62 -2.93 4.59
CA ASP A 213 9.88 -3.92 3.82
C ASP A 213 10.64 -5.25 3.81
N LEU A 214 9.98 -6.32 4.23
CA LEU A 214 10.45 -7.70 4.17
C LEU A 214 9.49 -8.54 3.33
N ILE A 215 10.00 -9.63 2.76
CA ILE A 215 9.16 -10.58 2.01
C ILE A 215 9.43 -11.98 2.56
N TYR A 216 8.38 -12.66 3.03
CA TYR A 216 8.46 -14.07 3.36
C TYR A 216 7.87 -14.96 2.27
N GLY A 217 8.30 -16.21 2.22
CA GLY A 217 7.95 -17.15 1.15
C GLY A 217 8.79 -17.02 -0.12
N LEU A 218 9.91 -16.31 -0.06
CA LEU A 218 10.91 -16.24 -1.14
C LEU A 218 11.63 -17.59 -1.31
N PRO A 219 12.23 -17.87 -2.49
CA PRO A 219 12.96 -19.12 -2.71
C PRO A 219 14.08 -19.31 -1.69
N LEU A 220 14.27 -20.54 -1.26
CA LEU A 220 15.28 -21.00 -0.29
C LEU A 220 15.11 -20.48 1.15
N GLN A 221 14.07 -19.70 1.43
CA GLN A 221 13.80 -19.28 2.81
C GLN A 221 13.38 -20.44 3.70
N THR A 222 13.85 -20.40 4.94
CA THR A 222 13.43 -21.26 6.05
C THR A 222 13.04 -20.38 7.24
N VAL A 223 12.41 -20.99 8.25
CA VAL A 223 12.12 -20.30 9.52
C VAL A 223 13.40 -19.73 10.14
N ALA A 224 14.50 -20.49 10.12
CA ALA A 224 15.76 -20.08 10.72
C ALA A 224 16.43 -18.90 9.96
N THR A 225 16.43 -18.94 8.62
CA THR A 225 17.04 -17.85 7.82
C THR A 225 16.25 -16.56 7.95
N PHE A 226 14.91 -16.63 7.92
CA PHE A 226 14.09 -15.44 8.09
C PHE A 226 14.13 -14.91 9.53
N ALA A 227 14.18 -15.78 10.54
CA ALA A 227 14.37 -15.37 11.93
C ALA A 227 15.69 -14.59 12.11
N ASN A 228 16.78 -15.06 11.50
CA ASN A 228 18.06 -14.36 11.54
C ASN A 228 18.01 -13.00 10.84
N THR A 229 17.33 -12.89 9.69
CA THR A 229 17.08 -11.60 9.03
C THR A 229 16.31 -10.65 9.97
N LEU A 230 15.24 -11.13 10.59
CA LEU A 230 14.40 -10.33 11.47
C LEU A 230 15.17 -9.88 12.73
N ASP A 231 15.98 -10.75 13.35
CA ASP A 231 16.80 -10.41 14.51
C ASP A 231 17.74 -9.23 14.19
N GLN A 232 18.39 -9.29 13.04
CA GLN A 232 19.29 -8.21 12.61
C GLN A 232 18.57 -6.89 12.39
N VAL A 233 17.33 -6.91 11.87
CA VAL A 233 16.54 -5.69 11.67
C VAL A 233 16.01 -5.16 13.00
N LEU A 234 15.62 -6.04 13.93
CA LEU A 234 15.17 -5.67 15.27
C LEU A 234 16.27 -4.97 16.10
N GLU A 235 17.56 -5.32 15.91
CA GLU A 235 18.67 -4.58 16.54
C GLU A 235 18.64 -3.08 16.18
N TYR A 236 18.22 -2.76 14.94
CA TYR A 236 18.06 -1.38 14.49
C TYR A 236 16.76 -0.73 15.01
N ALA A 237 15.73 -1.53 15.27
CA ALA A 237 14.42 -1.12 15.74
C ALA A 237 13.75 -0.03 14.87
N PRO A 238 13.41 -0.32 13.59
CA PRO A 238 12.66 0.62 12.75
C PRO A 238 11.30 0.94 13.38
N ASP A 239 10.63 1.99 12.91
CA ASP A 239 9.34 2.39 13.46
C ASP A 239 8.21 1.49 12.96
N ARG A 240 8.34 0.97 11.73
CA ARG A 240 7.35 0.10 11.06
C ARG A 240 8.01 -1.06 10.34
N PHE A 241 7.24 -2.13 10.21
CA PHE A 241 7.52 -3.25 9.33
C PHE A 241 6.36 -3.47 8.38
N SER A 242 6.69 -3.73 7.10
CA SER A 242 5.78 -4.30 6.11
C SER A 242 6.34 -5.65 5.68
N ILE A 243 5.67 -6.76 6.06
CA ILE A 243 6.18 -8.12 5.83
C ILE A 243 5.23 -8.86 4.90
N PHE A 244 5.53 -8.82 3.60
CA PHE A 244 4.64 -9.31 2.56
C PHE A 244 4.81 -10.81 2.28
N ASN A 245 3.70 -11.51 2.07
CA ASN A 245 3.72 -12.86 1.51
C ASN A 245 4.07 -12.81 0.02
N TYR A 246 5.10 -13.56 -0.39
CA TYR A 246 5.46 -13.68 -1.80
C TYR A 246 4.36 -14.41 -2.58
N ALA A 247 3.81 -13.75 -3.60
CA ALA A 247 2.87 -14.35 -4.55
C ALA A 247 3.60 -14.72 -5.84
N HIS A 248 3.75 -16.02 -6.11
CA HIS A 248 4.38 -16.53 -7.33
C HIS A 248 3.36 -16.59 -8.47
N LEU A 249 3.45 -15.65 -9.42
CA LEU A 249 2.53 -15.50 -10.56
C LEU A 249 3.31 -15.31 -11.88
N PRO A 250 4.12 -16.30 -12.31
CA PRO A 250 5.01 -16.17 -13.47
C PRO A 250 4.27 -16.03 -14.82
N SER A 251 2.98 -16.38 -14.86
CA SER A 251 2.12 -16.13 -16.00
C SER A 251 1.79 -14.63 -16.18
N ARG A 252 1.70 -13.88 -15.09
CA ARG A 252 1.43 -12.43 -15.09
C ARG A 252 2.71 -11.60 -15.10
N PHE A 253 3.74 -12.02 -14.35
CA PHE A 253 4.98 -11.26 -14.15
C PHE A 253 6.17 -12.03 -14.74
N LYS A 254 6.63 -11.60 -15.92
CA LYS A 254 7.69 -12.27 -16.69
C LYS A 254 8.99 -12.45 -15.87
N THR A 255 9.33 -11.50 -15.00
CA THR A 255 10.52 -11.55 -14.14
C THR A 255 10.49 -12.72 -13.18
N GLN A 256 9.32 -13.11 -12.68
CA GLN A 256 9.16 -14.24 -11.76
C GLN A 256 9.43 -15.61 -12.38
N ARG A 257 9.52 -15.71 -13.72
CA ARG A 257 9.94 -16.94 -14.43
C ARG A 257 11.40 -17.32 -14.15
N GLN A 258 12.19 -16.42 -13.58
CA GLN A 258 13.57 -16.68 -13.15
C GLN A 258 13.64 -17.41 -11.79
N ILE A 259 12.53 -17.47 -11.05
CA ILE A 259 12.43 -18.16 -9.78
C ILE A 259 11.96 -19.59 -10.04
N HIS A 260 12.74 -20.58 -9.57
CA HIS A 260 12.36 -21.97 -9.68
C HIS A 260 11.31 -22.31 -8.61
N GLU A 261 10.17 -22.84 -9.04
CA GLU A 261 9.06 -23.19 -8.15
C GLU A 261 9.47 -24.22 -7.09
N ALA A 262 10.39 -25.12 -7.43
CA ALA A 262 10.91 -26.14 -6.51
C ALA A 262 11.72 -25.55 -5.34
N ASP A 263 12.23 -24.33 -5.46
CA ASP A 263 12.97 -23.64 -4.41
C ASP A 263 12.05 -22.85 -3.46
N LEU A 264 10.76 -22.75 -3.77
CA LEU A 264 9.80 -22.04 -2.92
C LEU A 264 9.47 -22.87 -1.68
N PRO A 265 9.42 -22.23 -0.49
CA PRO A 265 9.04 -22.95 0.72
C PRO A 265 7.60 -23.47 0.62
N PRO A 266 7.34 -24.70 1.10
CA PRO A 266 5.99 -25.26 1.21
C PRO A 266 5.05 -24.36 2.01
N ALA A 267 3.75 -24.60 1.89
CA ALA A 267 2.73 -23.80 2.58
C ALA A 267 2.92 -23.83 4.11
N GLU A 268 3.21 -25.01 4.67
CA GLU A 268 3.44 -25.17 6.11
C GLU A 268 4.64 -24.33 6.58
N VAL A 269 5.76 -24.36 5.85
CA VAL A 269 6.95 -23.56 6.20
C VAL A 269 6.64 -22.06 6.13
N ARG A 270 5.82 -21.60 5.17
CA ARG A 270 5.40 -20.20 5.11
C ARG A 270 4.52 -19.82 6.29
N LEU A 271 3.65 -20.69 6.76
CA LEU A 271 2.85 -20.49 7.98
C LEU A 271 3.73 -20.46 9.23
N ASP A 272 4.73 -21.35 9.32
CA ASP A 272 5.69 -21.33 10.42
C ASP A 272 6.50 -20.02 10.46
N ILE A 273 6.91 -19.50 9.29
CA ILE A 273 7.58 -18.19 9.16
C ILE A 273 6.63 -17.08 9.63
N LEU A 274 5.37 -17.07 9.18
CA LEU A 274 4.36 -16.09 9.59
C LEU A 274 4.16 -16.09 11.12
N GLN A 275 4.03 -17.27 11.70
CA GLN A 275 3.88 -17.44 13.16
C GLN A 275 5.13 -16.95 13.90
N MET A 276 6.30 -17.36 13.45
CA MET A 276 7.59 -16.97 14.05
C MET A 276 7.74 -15.45 14.08
N PHE A 277 7.59 -14.76 12.94
CA PHE A 277 7.78 -13.31 12.94
C PHE A 277 6.67 -12.55 13.66
N GLY A 278 5.41 -13.02 13.61
CA GLY A 278 4.32 -12.43 14.34
C GLY A 278 4.57 -12.45 15.86
N ASN A 279 5.01 -13.58 16.40
CA ASN A 279 5.37 -13.71 17.80
C ASN A 279 6.58 -12.81 18.15
N LYS A 280 7.66 -12.88 17.36
CA LYS A 280 8.87 -12.09 17.59
C LYS A 280 8.62 -10.58 17.61
N LEU A 281 7.86 -10.06 16.67
CA LEU A 281 7.53 -8.64 16.62
C LEU A 281 6.64 -8.22 17.79
N THR A 282 5.67 -9.04 18.17
CA THR A 282 4.81 -8.78 19.34
C THR A 282 5.64 -8.80 20.64
N GLU A 283 6.53 -9.78 20.83
CA GLU A 283 7.47 -9.85 21.95
C GLU A 283 8.43 -8.66 21.99
N ALA A 284 8.84 -8.15 20.82
CA ALA A 284 9.66 -6.93 20.70
C ALA A 284 8.84 -5.63 20.90
N GLY A 285 7.55 -5.72 21.23
CA GLY A 285 6.68 -4.60 21.55
C GLY A 285 6.04 -3.90 20.36
N TYR A 286 6.11 -4.47 19.16
CA TYR A 286 5.38 -3.95 18.00
C TYR A 286 3.90 -4.35 18.04
N VAL A 287 3.08 -3.46 17.54
CA VAL A 287 1.63 -3.62 17.41
C VAL A 287 1.30 -4.13 16.02
N TYR A 288 0.49 -5.17 15.93
CA TYR A 288 -0.09 -5.60 14.66
C TYR A 288 -1.14 -4.60 14.18
N ILE A 289 -0.84 -3.88 13.12
CA ILE A 289 -1.76 -2.90 12.52
C ILE A 289 -2.84 -3.60 11.68
N GLY A 290 -2.43 -4.63 10.97
CA GLY A 290 -3.31 -5.44 10.11
C GLY A 290 -2.59 -5.86 8.84
N MET A 291 -3.13 -6.85 8.17
CA MET A 291 -2.58 -7.39 6.93
C MET A 291 -1.10 -7.79 7.10
N ASP A 292 -0.20 -7.01 6.54
CA ASP A 292 1.24 -7.29 6.51
C ASP A 292 2.04 -6.28 7.39
N HIS A 293 1.38 -5.45 8.21
CA HIS A 293 2.00 -4.28 8.85
C HIS A 293 2.06 -4.39 10.37
N PHE A 294 3.22 -4.01 10.91
CA PHE A 294 3.47 -3.82 12.33
C PHE A 294 4.09 -2.45 12.57
N ALA A 295 3.81 -1.84 13.70
CA ALA A 295 4.33 -0.53 14.07
C ALA A 295 4.64 -0.44 15.57
N LYS A 296 5.53 0.47 15.95
CA LYS A 296 5.73 0.79 17.37
C LYS A 296 4.44 1.35 17.97
N PRO A 297 4.19 1.17 19.30
CA PRO A 297 2.95 1.65 19.94
C PRO A 297 2.73 3.16 19.86
N ASN A 298 3.79 3.94 19.73
CA ASN A 298 3.79 5.39 19.59
C ASN A 298 3.84 5.88 18.14
N ASP A 299 3.83 4.97 17.18
CA ASP A 299 3.75 5.32 15.75
C ASP A 299 2.34 5.82 15.39
N GLU A 300 2.28 6.70 14.41
CA GLU A 300 1.03 7.34 13.93
C GLU A 300 -0.03 6.33 13.51
N LEU A 301 0.36 5.20 12.86
CA LEU A 301 -0.60 4.17 12.46
C LEU A 301 -1.22 3.46 13.66
N ALA A 302 -0.40 3.15 14.70
CA ALA A 302 -0.88 2.52 15.91
C ALA A 302 -1.78 3.47 16.73
N ILE A 303 -1.45 4.77 16.74
CA ILE A 303 -2.27 5.80 17.36
C ILE A 303 -3.60 5.93 16.61
N ALA A 304 -3.55 6.09 15.28
CA ALA A 304 -4.74 6.22 14.43
C ALA A 304 -5.68 5.01 14.56
N GLN A 305 -5.12 3.79 14.66
CA GLN A 305 -5.93 2.58 14.89
C GLN A 305 -6.66 2.63 16.24
N ARG A 306 -5.97 3.03 17.32
CA ARG A 306 -6.60 3.16 18.65
C ARG A 306 -7.67 4.24 18.71
N GLU A 307 -7.48 5.31 17.92
CA GLU A 307 -8.42 6.44 17.84
C GLU A 307 -9.56 6.22 16.84
N GLY A 308 -9.57 5.11 16.11
CA GLY A 308 -10.59 4.84 15.09
C GLY A 308 -10.44 5.70 13.82
N LYS A 309 -9.23 6.18 13.53
CA LYS A 309 -8.92 7.07 12.39
C LYS A 309 -8.05 6.42 11.32
N LEU A 310 -7.63 5.17 11.55
CA LEU A 310 -6.82 4.45 10.56
C LEU A 310 -7.62 4.22 9.29
N TYR A 311 -6.99 4.43 8.16
CA TYR A 311 -7.57 4.24 6.84
C TYR A 311 -6.66 3.34 6.00
N ARG A 312 -7.21 2.75 4.93
CA ARG A 312 -6.45 1.95 3.98
C ARG A 312 -6.77 2.37 2.55
N ASN A 313 -5.75 2.61 1.74
CA ASN A 313 -5.86 2.96 0.34
C ASN A 313 -4.88 2.17 -0.53
N PHE A 314 -4.71 2.54 -1.81
CA PHE A 314 -3.80 1.88 -2.75
C PHE A 314 -2.34 1.90 -2.33
N GLN A 315 -1.92 2.84 -1.49
CA GLN A 315 -0.55 2.96 -0.97
C GLN A 315 -0.32 2.12 0.31
N GLY A 316 -1.39 1.64 0.95
CA GLY A 316 -1.35 0.92 2.21
C GLY A 316 -2.17 1.57 3.31
N TYR A 317 -1.73 1.42 4.58
CA TYR A 317 -2.38 2.10 5.71
C TYR A 317 -1.99 3.57 5.77
N SER A 318 -2.95 4.41 6.10
CA SER A 318 -2.86 5.87 6.11
C SER A 318 -3.61 6.45 7.30
N THR A 319 -3.21 7.63 7.74
CA THR A 319 -3.89 8.41 8.78
C THR A 319 -4.83 9.48 8.21
N HIS A 320 -4.93 9.58 6.88
CA HIS A 320 -5.66 10.62 6.16
C HIS A 320 -6.77 10.04 5.27
N SER A 321 -7.90 9.70 5.90
CA SER A 321 -9.10 9.22 5.20
C SER A 321 -9.81 10.32 4.40
N ASP A 322 -9.59 11.57 4.78
CA ASP A 322 -10.22 12.77 4.28
C ASP A 322 -9.60 13.34 3.00
N CYS A 323 -8.45 12.78 2.57
CA CYS A 323 -7.77 13.24 1.36
C CYS A 323 -8.35 12.61 0.08
N ASP A 324 -8.50 13.43 -0.97
CA ASP A 324 -8.49 12.87 -2.31
C ASP A 324 -7.09 12.39 -2.66
N LEU A 325 -6.97 11.19 -3.20
CA LEU A 325 -5.72 10.60 -3.64
C LEU A 325 -5.52 10.86 -5.13
N VAL A 326 -4.57 11.71 -5.48
CA VAL A 326 -4.22 12.05 -6.87
C VAL A 326 -3.03 11.20 -7.30
N GLY A 327 -3.26 10.28 -8.24
CA GLY A 327 -2.21 9.46 -8.83
C GLY A 327 -1.58 10.15 -10.05
N LEU A 328 -0.24 10.26 -10.08
CA LEU A 328 0.55 10.92 -11.11
C LEU A 328 1.61 9.96 -11.68
N GLY A 329 1.81 9.99 -12.97
CA GLY A 329 2.70 9.08 -13.70
C GLY A 329 2.01 7.80 -14.15
N ILE A 330 2.74 6.99 -14.96
CA ILE A 330 2.19 5.74 -15.51
C ILE A 330 1.70 4.81 -14.39
N THR A 331 0.64 4.04 -14.66
CA THR A 331 0.00 3.06 -13.77
C THR A 331 -0.54 3.58 -12.45
N SER A 332 -0.27 4.81 -12.07
CA SER A 332 -0.76 5.37 -10.81
C SER A 332 -2.28 5.21 -10.70
N ILE A 333 -2.75 4.92 -9.49
CA ILE A 333 -4.18 4.83 -9.18
C ILE A 333 -4.50 5.90 -8.15
N GLY A 334 -5.55 6.68 -8.43
CA GLY A 334 -6.09 7.70 -7.54
C GLY A 334 -7.52 7.42 -7.10
N ARG A 335 -7.96 8.18 -6.12
CA ARG A 335 -9.37 8.30 -5.70
C ARG A 335 -9.71 9.78 -5.59
N VAL A 336 -10.58 10.28 -6.42
CA VAL A 336 -11.05 11.67 -6.37
C VAL A 336 -12.56 11.68 -6.26
N GLY A 337 -13.07 12.22 -5.16
CA GLY A 337 -14.48 12.11 -4.83
C GLY A 337 -14.94 10.65 -4.76
N ASP A 338 -15.96 10.33 -5.54
CA ASP A 338 -16.55 8.99 -5.63
C ASP A 338 -16.06 8.20 -6.86
N ALA A 339 -14.85 8.44 -7.34
CA ALA A 339 -14.27 7.68 -8.44
C ALA A 339 -12.87 7.14 -8.12
N TYR A 340 -12.55 5.97 -8.67
CA TYR A 340 -11.18 5.48 -8.79
C TYR A 340 -10.71 5.64 -10.23
N ILE A 341 -9.48 6.12 -10.40
CA ILE A 341 -8.90 6.44 -11.70
C ILE A 341 -7.52 5.79 -11.79
N GLN A 342 -7.21 5.13 -12.90
CA GLN A 342 -5.90 4.58 -13.21
C GLN A 342 -5.33 5.18 -14.49
N ASN A 343 -4.08 5.61 -14.44
CA ASN A 343 -3.32 6.06 -15.59
C ASN A 343 -2.88 4.90 -16.51
N VAL A 344 -2.58 5.21 -17.77
CA VAL A 344 -2.02 4.26 -18.75
C VAL A 344 -0.74 3.62 -18.23
N LYS A 345 -0.44 2.42 -18.75
CA LYS A 345 0.69 1.60 -18.26
C LYS A 345 1.94 1.74 -19.10
N GLU A 346 1.77 2.00 -20.40
CA GLU A 346 2.85 2.02 -21.36
C GLU A 346 3.35 3.46 -21.57
N LEU A 347 4.68 3.64 -21.62
CA LEU A 347 5.30 4.96 -21.80
C LEU A 347 4.84 5.64 -23.09
N ASP A 348 4.83 4.93 -24.22
CA ASP A 348 4.47 5.50 -25.51
C ASP A 348 3.04 6.07 -25.51
N GLN A 349 2.11 5.40 -24.80
CA GLN A 349 0.74 5.88 -24.64
C GLN A 349 0.69 7.12 -23.74
N TYR A 350 1.47 7.09 -22.66
CA TYR A 350 1.59 8.20 -21.74
C TYR A 350 2.12 9.45 -22.43
N ASP A 351 3.23 9.31 -23.17
CA ASP A 351 3.86 10.39 -23.92
C ASP A 351 2.90 10.96 -24.99
N ALA A 352 2.17 10.10 -25.68
CA ALA A 352 1.21 10.53 -26.70
C ALA A 352 0.05 11.32 -26.14
N LEU A 353 -0.49 10.93 -24.96
CA LEU A 353 -1.60 11.64 -24.31
C LEU A 353 -1.14 12.99 -23.76
N ILE A 354 -0.05 13.01 -23.00
CA ILE A 354 0.51 14.25 -22.43
C ILE A 354 0.89 15.25 -23.51
N SER A 355 1.47 14.81 -24.63
CA SER A 355 1.83 15.68 -25.75
C SER A 355 0.62 16.34 -26.44
N ARG A 356 -0.57 15.75 -26.29
CA ARG A 356 -1.84 16.30 -26.80
C ARG A 356 -2.58 17.15 -25.75
N GLY A 357 -2.02 17.35 -24.56
CA GLY A 357 -2.69 18.02 -23.46
C GLY A 357 -3.87 17.24 -22.85
N GLN A 358 -3.85 15.90 -22.98
CA GLN A 358 -4.85 15.01 -22.43
C GLN A 358 -4.32 14.35 -21.16
N LEU A 359 -5.20 14.18 -20.14
CA LEU A 359 -4.84 13.42 -18.95
C LEU A 359 -4.66 11.93 -19.32
N PRO A 360 -3.66 11.24 -18.72
CA PRO A 360 -3.29 9.91 -19.15
C PRO A 360 -4.20 8.82 -18.57
N VAL A 361 -5.51 9.06 -18.52
CA VAL A 361 -6.51 8.15 -17.98
C VAL A 361 -6.63 6.91 -18.85
N TYR A 362 -6.57 5.73 -18.23
CA TYR A 362 -6.77 4.44 -18.87
C TYR A 362 -8.07 3.77 -18.46
N LYS A 363 -8.33 3.76 -17.17
CA LYS A 363 -9.47 3.08 -16.56
C LYS A 363 -9.98 3.88 -15.37
N GLY A 364 -11.25 3.69 -15.06
CA GLY A 364 -11.82 4.19 -13.83
C GLY A 364 -13.12 3.49 -13.49
N VAL A 365 -13.70 3.86 -12.38
CA VAL A 365 -15.02 3.42 -11.95
C VAL A 365 -15.65 4.47 -11.05
N ASP A 366 -16.91 4.77 -11.32
CA ASP A 366 -17.79 5.57 -10.45
C ASP A 366 -18.36 4.66 -9.35
N LEU A 367 -18.27 5.12 -8.11
CA LEU A 367 -18.84 4.40 -6.98
C LEU A 367 -20.31 4.77 -6.80
N ASN A 368 -21.18 3.78 -6.89
CA ASN A 368 -22.59 3.96 -6.52
C ASN A 368 -22.76 3.92 -4.97
N GLU A 369 -23.97 4.20 -4.48
CA GLU A 369 -24.23 4.28 -3.04
C GLU A 369 -23.93 2.96 -2.32
N ASP A 370 -24.30 1.81 -2.89
CA ASP A 370 -23.97 0.51 -2.31
C ASP A 370 -22.46 0.26 -2.23
N ASP A 371 -21.68 0.72 -3.23
CA ASP A 371 -20.23 0.63 -3.19
C ASP A 371 -19.64 1.46 -2.04
N LYS A 372 -20.17 2.65 -1.79
CA LYS A 372 -19.74 3.52 -0.71
C LYS A 372 -20.05 2.93 0.66
N ILE A 373 -21.24 2.36 0.83
CA ILE A 373 -21.66 1.68 2.05
C ILE A 373 -20.72 0.49 2.34
N ARG A 374 -20.53 -0.40 1.36
CA ARG A 374 -19.68 -1.59 1.49
C ARG A 374 -18.20 -1.22 1.70
N ARG A 375 -17.73 -0.16 1.03
CA ARG A 375 -16.38 0.38 1.24
C ARG A 375 -16.17 0.80 2.68
N GLU A 376 -17.11 1.52 3.28
CA GLU A 376 -17.02 1.95 4.67
C GLU A 376 -17.00 0.76 5.63
N VAL A 377 -17.90 -0.21 5.44
CA VAL A 377 -17.94 -1.46 6.23
C VAL A 377 -16.61 -2.20 6.15
N ILE A 378 -16.09 -2.44 4.96
CA ILE A 378 -14.81 -3.13 4.75
C ILE A 378 -13.66 -2.35 5.36
N THR A 379 -13.66 -1.02 5.22
CA THR A 379 -12.61 -0.15 5.79
C THR A 379 -12.59 -0.21 7.31
N GLN A 380 -13.74 -0.13 7.99
CA GLN A 380 -13.80 -0.25 9.45
C GLN A 380 -13.30 -1.62 9.92
N LEU A 381 -13.72 -2.69 9.28
CA LEU A 381 -13.29 -4.04 9.62
C LEU A 381 -11.78 -4.23 9.44
N ILE A 382 -11.22 -3.85 8.27
CA ILE A 382 -9.81 -4.11 7.95
C ILE A 382 -8.84 -3.18 8.70
N CYS A 383 -9.30 -1.99 9.12
CA CYS A 383 -8.48 -1.02 9.84
C CYS A 383 -8.62 -1.12 11.36
N HIS A 384 -9.82 -1.43 11.86
CA HIS A 384 -10.13 -1.33 13.29
C HIS A 384 -10.52 -2.66 13.94
N PHE A 385 -10.68 -3.72 13.14
CA PHE A 385 -11.17 -5.03 13.63
C PHE A 385 -12.52 -4.94 14.35
N ARG A 386 -13.26 -3.89 14.06
CA ARG A 386 -14.57 -3.61 14.62
C ARG A 386 -15.42 -2.86 13.60
N LEU A 387 -16.72 -3.12 13.63
CA LEU A 387 -17.73 -2.39 12.89
C LEU A 387 -18.85 -1.98 13.83
N ASP A 388 -19.22 -0.71 13.81
CA ASP A 388 -20.32 -0.13 14.58
C ASP A 388 -21.51 0.12 13.66
N PHE A 389 -22.62 -0.58 13.87
CA PHE A 389 -23.79 -0.47 12.96
C PHE A 389 -24.44 0.91 13.03
N PRO A 390 -24.69 1.50 14.22
CA PRO A 390 -25.25 2.85 14.31
C PRO A 390 -24.47 3.90 13.54
N SER A 391 -23.14 3.80 13.47
CA SER A 391 -22.33 4.76 12.69
C SER A 391 -22.60 4.66 11.18
N ILE A 392 -22.76 3.45 10.65
CA ILE A 392 -23.11 3.20 9.24
C ILE A 392 -24.54 3.64 8.95
N GLU A 393 -25.49 3.31 9.85
CA GLU A 393 -26.88 3.70 9.74
C GLU A 393 -27.06 5.21 9.68
N GLN A 394 -26.36 5.94 10.56
CA GLN A 394 -26.37 7.40 10.59
C GLN A 394 -25.77 8.02 9.32
N GLN A 395 -24.63 7.47 8.87
CA GLN A 395 -23.90 8.02 7.73
C GLN A 395 -24.65 7.82 6.41
N PHE A 396 -25.31 6.67 6.23
CA PHE A 396 -25.92 6.28 4.96
C PHE A 396 -27.46 6.22 4.98
N SER A 397 -28.08 6.51 6.13
CA SER A 397 -29.54 6.48 6.29
C SER A 397 -30.18 5.14 5.93
N ILE A 398 -29.55 4.04 6.36
CA ILE A 398 -30.00 2.66 6.17
C ILE A 398 -30.34 2.02 7.54
N GLN A 399 -31.03 0.86 7.51
CA GLN A 399 -31.08 -0.07 8.64
C GLN A 399 -30.10 -1.21 8.38
N PHE A 400 -29.03 -1.31 9.15
CA PHE A 400 -27.90 -2.19 8.87
C PHE A 400 -28.32 -3.66 8.80
N ALA A 401 -29.11 -4.11 9.76
CA ALA A 401 -29.56 -5.49 9.85
C ALA A 401 -30.43 -5.93 8.65
N ASP A 402 -31.26 -5.01 8.16
CA ASP A 402 -32.09 -5.28 6.98
C ASP A 402 -31.25 -5.24 5.69
N TYR A 403 -30.36 -4.24 5.57
CA TYR A 403 -29.52 -4.04 4.38
C TYR A 403 -28.54 -5.19 4.15
N PHE A 404 -27.91 -5.68 5.23
CA PHE A 404 -26.90 -6.74 5.22
C PHE A 404 -27.41 -8.08 5.80
N ALA A 405 -28.73 -8.35 5.70
CA ALA A 405 -29.34 -9.55 6.30
C ALA A 405 -28.64 -10.86 5.86
N ASN A 406 -28.30 -10.97 4.56
CA ASN A 406 -27.64 -12.15 4.01
C ASN A 406 -26.19 -12.27 4.49
N GLU A 407 -25.48 -11.16 4.53
CA GLU A 407 -24.09 -11.07 4.99
C GLU A 407 -24.00 -11.47 6.48
N LEU A 408 -24.92 -10.98 7.31
CA LEU A 408 -24.96 -11.32 8.73
C LEU A 408 -25.21 -12.82 8.96
N VAL A 409 -26.08 -13.44 8.18
CA VAL A 409 -26.27 -14.91 8.21
C VAL A 409 -24.98 -15.65 7.83
N ASN A 410 -24.26 -15.16 6.82
CA ASN A 410 -23.00 -15.77 6.36
C ASN A 410 -21.88 -15.65 7.40
N LEU A 411 -21.89 -14.62 8.25
CA LEU A 411 -20.93 -14.45 9.36
C LEU A 411 -21.16 -15.44 10.52
N GLY A 412 -22.35 -16.06 10.64
CA GLY A 412 -22.67 -16.98 11.73
C GLY A 412 -21.70 -18.17 11.84
N GLY A 413 -21.21 -18.69 10.70
CA GLY A 413 -20.17 -19.74 10.70
C GLY A 413 -18.85 -19.24 11.30
N MET A 414 -18.43 -18.03 10.97
CA MET A 414 -17.20 -17.42 11.50
C MET A 414 -17.31 -17.08 12.98
N GLN A 415 -18.50 -16.70 13.45
CA GLN A 415 -18.79 -16.54 14.88
C GLN A 415 -18.67 -17.87 15.64
N ASN A 416 -19.26 -18.95 15.10
CA ASN A 416 -19.16 -20.28 15.71
C ASN A 416 -17.70 -20.79 15.78
N ASP A 417 -16.88 -20.40 14.81
CA ASP A 417 -15.44 -20.69 14.77
C ASP A 417 -14.61 -19.73 15.66
N GLY A 418 -15.23 -18.75 16.35
CA GLY A 418 -14.58 -17.85 17.28
C GLY A 418 -13.70 -16.76 16.62
N LEU A 419 -13.99 -16.41 15.35
CA LEU A 419 -13.26 -15.35 14.64
C LEU A 419 -13.78 -13.97 14.99
N LEU A 420 -15.05 -13.86 15.38
CA LEU A 420 -15.72 -12.59 15.70
C LEU A 420 -16.89 -12.81 16.66
N ASP A 421 -17.32 -11.73 17.31
CA ASP A 421 -18.64 -11.63 17.94
C ASP A 421 -19.55 -10.78 17.07
N LEU A 422 -20.77 -11.24 16.89
CA LEU A 422 -21.85 -10.52 16.23
C LEU A 422 -22.91 -10.18 17.28
N SER A 423 -23.19 -8.90 17.47
CA SER A 423 -24.26 -8.38 18.30
C SER A 423 -25.29 -7.61 17.48
N ASP A 424 -26.38 -7.17 18.13
CA ASP A 424 -27.41 -6.35 17.45
C ASP A 424 -26.87 -5.03 16.89
N ASN A 425 -25.73 -4.53 17.41
CA ASN A 425 -25.21 -3.20 17.09
C ASN A 425 -23.78 -3.20 16.54
N SER A 426 -23.09 -4.35 16.48
CA SER A 426 -21.69 -4.34 16.09
C SER A 426 -21.14 -5.71 15.70
N ILE A 427 -20.04 -5.70 14.97
CA ILE A 427 -19.13 -6.82 14.79
C ILE A 427 -17.83 -6.49 15.53
N GLN A 428 -17.36 -7.42 16.38
CA GLN A 428 -16.05 -7.33 17.03
C GLN A 428 -15.21 -8.52 16.59
N VAL A 429 -14.11 -8.25 15.86
CA VAL A 429 -13.17 -9.29 15.42
C VAL A 429 -12.26 -9.71 16.58
N HIS A 430 -12.21 -11.00 16.86
CA HIS A 430 -11.35 -11.60 17.89
C HIS A 430 -9.88 -11.67 17.43
N VAL A 431 -9.00 -11.91 18.39
CA VAL A 431 -7.56 -12.06 18.13
C VAL A 431 -7.25 -13.13 17.07
N ALA A 432 -8.00 -14.26 17.09
CA ALA A 432 -7.88 -15.31 16.09
C ALA A 432 -8.38 -14.90 14.69
N GLY A 433 -9.34 -13.96 14.62
CA GLY A 433 -9.90 -13.46 13.36
C GLY A 433 -9.05 -12.39 12.68
N ARG A 434 -8.10 -11.76 13.38
CA ARG A 434 -7.32 -10.66 12.81
C ARG A 434 -6.46 -11.06 11.62
N LEU A 435 -5.81 -12.21 11.67
CA LEU A 435 -5.07 -12.75 10.52
C LEU A 435 -5.99 -13.13 9.35
N LEU A 436 -7.25 -13.46 9.67
CA LEU A 436 -8.29 -13.86 8.71
C LEU A 436 -9.24 -12.69 8.36
N ILE A 437 -8.87 -11.45 8.67
CA ILE A 437 -9.72 -10.27 8.44
C ILE A 437 -10.19 -10.14 6.99
N ARG A 438 -9.38 -10.56 6.02
CA ARG A 438 -9.77 -10.57 4.60
C ARG A 438 -10.99 -11.45 4.36
N ASN A 439 -11.07 -12.63 5.01
CA ASN A 439 -12.20 -13.54 4.90
C ASN A 439 -13.50 -12.90 5.44
N ILE A 440 -13.40 -12.15 6.54
CA ILE A 440 -14.52 -11.42 7.11
C ILE A 440 -14.98 -10.30 6.15
N CYS A 441 -14.03 -9.52 5.62
CA CYS A 441 -14.31 -8.48 4.63
C CYS A 441 -14.93 -9.04 3.33
N MET A 442 -14.52 -10.23 2.91
CA MET A 442 -15.06 -10.90 1.70
C MET A 442 -16.55 -11.17 1.77
N VAL A 443 -17.13 -11.30 2.96
CA VAL A 443 -18.57 -11.49 3.14
C VAL A 443 -19.36 -10.27 2.62
N PHE A 444 -18.78 -9.07 2.71
CA PHE A 444 -19.40 -7.83 2.28
C PHE A 444 -19.08 -7.44 0.83
N ASP A 445 -18.27 -8.25 0.11
CA ASP A 445 -17.85 -7.97 -1.26
C ASP A 445 -18.83 -8.55 -2.29
N LYS A 446 -19.66 -7.69 -2.88
CA LYS A 446 -20.65 -8.10 -3.89
C LYS A 446 -20.03 -8.54 -5.23
N TYR A 447 -18.80 -8.15 -5.52
CA TYR A 447 -18.11 -8.45 -6.79
C TYR A 447 -17.31 -9.76 -6.75
N LEU A 448 -17.13 -10.34 -5.57
CA LEU A 448 -16.19 -11.45 -5.35
C LEU A 448 -16.58 -12.73 -6.10
N THR A 449 -17.86 -13.08 -6.16
CA THR A 449 -18.35 -14.38 -6.64
C THR A 449 -17.91 -14.73 -8.07
N GLN A 450 -17.66 -13.75 -8.92
CA GLN A 450 -17.27 -13.96 -10.32
C GLN A 450 -15.74 -13.92 -10.54
N LYS A 451 -14.95 -13.38 -9.59
CA LYS A 451 -13.54 -13.05 -9.80
C LYS A 451 -12.59 -13.60 -8.73
N GLN A 452 -13.08 -14.40 -7.79
CA GLN A 452 -12.31 -14.88 -6.63
C GLN A 452 -10.98 -15.55 -7.01
N GLN A 453 -10.95 -16.34 -8.08
CA GLN A 453 -9.75 -17.05 -8.53
C GLN A 453 -8.66 -16.14 -9.10
N GLN A 454 -8.95 -14.86 -9.34
CA GLN A 454 -7.97 -13.89 -9.85
C GLN A 454 -7.09 -13.29 -8.76
N PHE A 455 -7.42 -13.53 -7.49
CA PHE A 455 -6.67 -13.03 -6.34
C PHE A 455 -5.68 -14.06 -5.80
N SER A 456 -4.66 -13.59 -5.07
CA SER A 456 -3.78 -14.44 -4.28
C SER A 456 -4.53 -15.08 -3.10
N LYS A 457 -3.98 -16.17 -2.56
CA LYS A 457 -4.47 -16.73 -1.30
C LYS A 457 -4.43 -15.70 -0.17
N VAL A 458 -5.33 -15.84 0.80
CA VAL A 458 -5.46 -14.93 1.94
C VAL A 458 -4.23 -15.04 2.86
N ILE A 459 -3.72 -16.27 3.05
CA ILE A 459 -2.53 -16.56 3.85
C ILE A 459 -1.58 -17.46 3.05
#